data_e42ff3d7cbc61f1a3c05a29619a86023
#
_entry.id   e42ff3d7cbc61f1a3c05a29619a86023
#
_cell.length_a   1.000
_cell.length_b   1.000
_cell.length_c   1.000
_cell.angle_alpha   90.00
_cell.angle_beta   90.00
_cell.angle_gamma   90.00
#
_symmetry.space_group_name_H-M   'P 1'
#
loop_
_entity.id
_entity.type
_entity.pdbx_description
1 polymer ?
#
loop_
_entity_poly.entity_id
_entity_poly.type
_entity_poly.pdbx_seq_one_letter_code
_entity_poly.pdbx_strand_id
1 'polypeptide(L)'
;MKTLSKKDFLNNSFLIYGAGKSGLSTLKFLNKDKVDLFDDNKLSLKNFRKKAISKKKILKKEYDYIILSPGIDKKKCSLKSFLKKNEKKIITDLDIFYLFNKKNISITITGTNGKSTVSKLIFDIIKKEKKDV
;
A
#
# COMPACT_ATOMS: atom_id res chain seq x y z
N MET A 1 -17.53 8.16 12.61
CA MET A 1 -16.99 7.64 11.32
C MET A 1 -17.73 6.37 10.97
N LYS A 2 -18.44 6.30 9.81
CA LYS A 2 -19.01 5.02 9.33
C LYS A 2 -17.87 4.03 9.11
N THR A 3 -17.94 2.88 9.74
CA THR A 3 -16.97 1.80 9.57
C THR A 3 -17.09 1.28 8.14
N LEU A 4 -16.14 1.64 7.28
CA LEU A 4 -16.11 1.18 5.90
C LEU A 4 -16.03 -0.36 5.89
N SER A 5 -16.97 -1.03 5.22
CA SER A 5 -16.89 -2.48 5.07
C SER A 5 -15.75 -2.84 4.11
N LYS A 6 -15.21 -4.06 4.23
CA LYS A 6 -14.19 -4.57 3.29
C LYS A 6 -14.69 -4.53 1.85
N LYS A 7 -15.96 -4.85 1.63
CA LYS A 7 -16.60 -4.86 0.30
C LYS A 7 -16.69 -3.45 -0.28
N ASP A 8 -17.13 -2.48 0.53
CA ASP A 8 -17.22 -1.07 0.10
C ASP A 8 -15.85 -0.50 -0.24
N PHE A 9 -14.82 -0.80 0.59
CA PHE A 9 -13.45 -0.40 0.28
C PHE A 9 -12.99 -0.93 -1.07
N LEU A 10 -13.21 -2.22 -1.35
CA LEU A 10 -12.78 -2.85 -2.59
C LEU A 10 -13.50 -2.33 -3.85
N ASN A 11 -14.63 -1.66 -3.73
CA ASN A 11 -15.38 -1.10 -4.87
C ASN A 11 -14.85 0.26 -5.35
N ASN A 12 -13.90 0.85 -4.63
CA ASN A 12 -13.32 2.15 -4.96
C ASN A 12 -12.27 2.07 -6.09
N SER A 13 -11.89 3.24 -6.58
CA SER A 13 -10.81 3.45 -7.53
C SER A 13 -9.50 3.75 -6.81
N PHE A 14 -8.41 3.14 -7.27
CA PHE A 14 -7.11 3.22 -6.61
C PHE A 14 -6.02 3.69 -7.56
N LEU A 15 -5.16 4.59 -7.06
CA LEU A 15 -3.84 4.85 -7.63
C LEU A 15 -2.79 4.24 -6.70
N ILE A 16 -2.00 3.30 -7.18
CA ILE A 16 -0.80 2.81 -6.49
C ILE A 16 0.39 3.60 -7.02
N TYR A 17 1.06 4.34 -6.13
CA TYR A 17 2.27 5.08 -6.47
C TYR A 17 3.49 4.43 -5.83
N GLY A 18 4.33 3.86 -6.68
CA GLY A 18 5.50 3.07 -6.36
C GLY A 18 5.31 1.59 -6.71
N ALA A 19 6.11 1.10 -7.66
CA ALA A 19 6.09 -0.29 -8.13
C ALA A 19 7.14 -1.17 -7.43
N GLY A 20 7.51 -0.83 -6.19
CA GLY A 20 8.33 -1.66 -5.30
C GLY A 20 7.53 -2.82 -4.69
N LYS A 21 8.15 -3.56 -3.76
CA LYS A 21 7.55 -4.74 -3.10
C LYS A 21 6.16 -4.46 -2.52
N SER A 22 6.00 -3.39 -1.74
CA SER A 22 4.72 -2.96 -1.16
C SER A 22 3.66 -2.67 -2.22
N GLY A 23 3.99 -1.82 -3.21
CA GLY A 23 3.04 -1.46 -4.27
C GLY A 23 2.60 -2.66 -5.10
N LEU A 24 3.51 -3.57 -5.45
CA LEU A 24 3.18 -4.78 -6.21
C LEU A 24 2.37 -5.78 -5.38
N SER A 25 2.66 -5.92 -4.09
CA SER A 25 1.85 -6.74 -3.18
C SER A 25 0.43 -6.20 -3.08
N THR A 26 0.28 -4.89 -2.94
CA THR A 26 -1.02 -4.21 -2.93
C THR A 26 -1.75 -4.36 -4.26
N LEU A 27 -1.07 -4.22 -5.39
CA LEU A 27 -1.65 -4.46 -6.72
C LEU A 27 -2.21 -5.87 -6.85
N LYS A 28 -1.44 -6.87 -6.41
CA LYS A 28 -1.87 -8.28 -6.40
C LYS A 28 -3.07 -8.51 -5.49
N PHE A 29 -3.09 -7.89 -4.32
CA PHE A 29 -4.18 -8.00 -3.35
C PHE A 29 -5.48 -7.37 -3.86
N LEU A 30 -5.40 -6.17 -4.43
CA LEU A 30 -6.58 -5.47 -4.95
C LEU A 30 -7.11 -6.10 -6.24
N ASN A 31 -6.24 -6.64 -7.10
CA ASN A 31 -6.50 -7.37 -8.36
C ASN A 31 -7.79 -6.97 -9.10
N LYS A 32 -8.03 -5.67 -9.31
CA LYS A 32 -9.26 -5.12 -9.89
C LYS A 32 -8.98 -4.19 -11.05
N ASP A 33 -9.98 -4.00 -11.90
CA ASP A 33 -9.89 -3.13 -13.09
C ASP A 33 -9.73 -1.65 -12.75
N LYS A 34 -10.22 -1.24 -11.58
CA LYS A 34 -10.17 0.15 -11.11
C LYS A 34 -8.86 0.52 -10.38
N VAL A 35 -7.77 -0.22 -10.66
CA VAL A 35 -6.46 0.02 -10.05
C VAL A 35 -5.47 0.46 -11.12
N ASP A 36 -4.93 1.67 -10.97
CA ASP A 36 -3.84 2.19 -11.77
C ASP A 36 -2.52 2.10 -11.00
N LEU A 37 -1.44 1.76 -11.69
CA LEU A 37 -0.08 1.71 -11.14
C LEU A 37 0.79 2.79 -11.77
N PHE A 38 1.49 3.56 -10.94
CA PHE A 38 2.45 4.58 -11.38
C PHE A 38 3.76 4.48 -10.60
N ASP A 39 4.85 4.72 -11.28
CA ASP A 39 6.19 4.88 -10.68
C ASP A 39 6.98 5.91 -11.49
N ASP A 40 7.80 6.71 -10.82
CA ASP A 40 8.72 7.66 -11.48
C ASP A 40 9.79 6.91 -12.29
N ASN A 41 10.20 5.73 -11.83
CA ASN A 41 11.07 4.83 -12.57
C ASN A 41 10.24 3.97 -13.55
N LYS A 42 10.24 4.36 -14.82
CA LYS A 42 9.51 3.64 -15.88
C LYS A 42 9.93 2.18 -16.06
N LEU A 43 11.17 1.83 -15.69
CA LEU A 43 11.66 0.45 -15.78
C LEU A 43 10.90 -0.48 -14.84
N SER A 44 10.49 0.00 -13.66
CA SER A 44 9.68 -0.75 -12.70
C SER A 44 8.30 -1.13 -13.23
N LEU A 45 7.82 -0.46 -14.28
CA LEU A 45 6.50 -0.68 -14.86
C LEU A 45 6.49 -1.62 -16.08
N LYS A 46 7.65 -2.10 -16.56
CA LYS A 46 7.74 -2.90 -17.81
C LYS A 46 6.80 -4.11 -17.83
N ASN A 47 6.69 -4.83 -16.72
CA ASN A 47 5.87 -6.05 -16.61
C ASN A 47 4.41 -5.76 -16.27
N PHE A 48 4.05 -4.49 -16.05
CA PHE A 48 2.71 -4.07 -15.59
C PHE A 48 2.02 -3.11 -16.54
N ARG A 49 2.33 -3.16 -17.84
CA ARG A 49 1.86 -2.22 -18.87
C ARG A 49 0.34 -2.03 -18.87
N LYS A 50 -0.43 -3.08 -18.63
CA LYS A 50 -1.91 -3.03 -18.59
C LYS A 50 -2.46 -2.19 -17.43
N LYS A 51 -1.71 -2.07 -16.34
CA LYS A 51 -2.07 -1.29 -15.14
C LYS A 51 -1.31 0.02 -15.04
N ALA A 52 -0.24 0.17 -15.82
CA ALA A 52 0.60 1.35 -15.80
C ALA A 52 -0.12 2.56 -16.41
N ILE A 53 -0.09 3.67 -15.70
CA ILE A 53 -0.70 4.92 -16.12
C ILE A 53 0.33 6.04 -16.22
N SER A 54 0.16 6.95 -17.16
CA SER A 54 1.04 8.11 -17.30
C SER A 54 0.64 9.24 -16.36
N LYS A 55 1.61 10.05 -15.94
CA LYS A 55 1.39 11.26 -15.13
C LYS A 55 0.29 12.16 -15.71
N LYS A 56 0.29 12.40 -17.03
CA LYS A 56 -0.71 13.24 -17.71
C LYS A 56 -2.13 12.70 -17.52
N LYS A 57 -2.32 11.38 -17.53
CA LYS A 57 -3.63 10.75 -17.31
C LYS A 57 -4.02 10.81 -15.84
N ILE A 58 -3.08 10.63 -14.88
CA ILE A 58 -3.33 10.73 -13.44
C ILE A 58 -3.91 12.11 -13.09
N LEU A 59 -3.33 13.18 -13.64
CA LEU A 59 -3.76 14.56 -13.35
C LEU A 59 -5.18 14.88 -13.85
N LYS A 60 -5.74 14.04 -14.74
CA LYS A 60 -7.08 14.19 -15.30
C LYS A 60 -8.10 13.21 -14.70
N LYS A 61 -7.66 12.32 -13.82
CA LYS A 61 -8.47 11.25 -13.24
C LYS A 61 -8.66 11.47 -11.74
N GLU A 62 -9.83 11.16 -11.24
CA GLU A 62 -10.09 11.14 -9.82
C GLU A 62 -9.92 9.72 -9.27
N TYR A 63 -9.41 9.64 -8.05
CA TYR A 63 -9.25 8.41 -7.29
C TYR A 63 -9.90 8.56 -5.93
N ASP A 64 -10.47 7.48 -5.44
CA ASP A 64 -11.00 7.43 -4.08
C ASP A 64 -9.85 7.26 -3.08
N TYR A 65 -8.84 6.46 -3.42
CA TYR A 65 -7.65 6.22 -2.61
C TYR A 65 -6.37 6.28 -3.42
N ILE A 66 -5.32 6.80 -2.79
CA ILE A 66 -3.96 6.84 -3.32
C ILE A 66 -3.06 6.05 -2.36
N ILE A 67 -2.59 4.89 -2.81
CA ILE A 67 -1.73 4.03 -2.02
C ILE A 67 -0.28 4.41 -2.31
N LEU A 68 0.37 4.97 -1.31
CA LEU A 68 1.73 5.48 -1.45
C LEU A 68 2.73 4.49 -0.85
N SER A 69 3.64 4.00 -1.68
CA SER A 69 4.73 3.13 -1.21
C SER A 69 5.69 3.88 -0.29
N PRO A 70 6.22 3.24 0.77
CA PRO A 70 7.10 3.89 1.76
C PRO A 70 8.35 4.56 1.17
N GLY A 71 8.85 4.05 0.05
CA GLY A 71 10.03 4.60 -0.64
C GLY A 71 9.80 5.89 -1.42
N ILE A 72 8.55 6.36 -1.55
CA ILE A 72 8.24 7.58 -2.30
C ILE A 72 8.33 8.81 -1.39
N ASP A 73 9.28 9.68 -1.68
CA ASP A 73 9.39 10.99 -1.00
C ASP A 73 8.32 11.94 -1.54
N LYS A 74 7.31 12.23 -0.72
CA LYS A 74 6.19 13.14 -1.07
C LYS A 74 6.65 14.54 -1.50
N LYS A 75 7.81 15.00 -1.04
CA LYS A 75 8.33 16.35 -1.32
C LYS A 75 9.10 16.42 -2.66
N LYS A 76 9.72 15.31 -3.06
CA LYS A 76 10.62 15.23 -4.23
C LYS A 76 10.02 14.51 -5.43
N CYS A 77 8.94 13.75 -5.25
CA CYS A 77 8.33 12.95 -6.31
C CYS A 77 7.67 13.81 -7.41
N SER A 78 7.49 13.22 -8.58
CA SER A 78 6.92 13.92 -9.73
C SER A 78 5.46 14.34 -9.55
N LEU A 79 4.72 13.66 -8.67
CA LEU A 79 3.30 13.93 -8.37
C LEU A 79 3.09 14.77 -7.10
N LYS A 80 4.11 15.46 -6.56
CA LYS A 80 4.03 16.21 -5.29
C LYS A 80 2.79 17.12 -5.17
N SER A 81 2.50 17.90 -6.20
CA SER A 81 1.34 18.82 -6.19
C SER A 81 0.00 18.07 -6.21
N PHE A 82 -0.08 16.96 -6.93
CA PHE A 82 -1.26 16.09 -6.95
C PHE A 82 -1.47 15.42 -5.58
N LEU A 83 -0.41 14.91 -4.97
CA LEU A 83 -0.48 14.31 -3.63
C LEU A 83 -0.91 15.34 -2.58
N LYS A 84 -0.38 16.57 -2.64
CA LYS A 84 -0.77 17.65 -1.71
C LYS A 84 -2.27 17.96 -1.81
N LYS A 85 -2.83 18.04 -3.03
CA LYS A 85 -4.28 18.29 -3.23
C LYS A 85 -5.15 17.13 -2.73
N ASN A 86 -4.64 15.91 -2.74
CA ASN A 86 -5.36 14.69 -2.39
C ASN A 86 -4.89 14.06 -1.08
N GLU A 87 -4.31 14.84 -0.17
CA GLU A 87 -3.66 14.32 1.04
C GLU A 87 -4.58 13.43 1.90
N LYS A 88 -5.86 13.79 2.01
CA LYS A 88 -6.86 13.03 2.76
C LYS A 88 -7.20 11.65 2.15
N LYS A 89 -6.83 11.43 0.88
CA LYS A 89 -7.05 10.17 0.15
C LYS A 89 -5.82 9.26 0.18
N ILE A 90 -4.71 9.73 0.75
CA ILE A 90 -3.46 8.97 0.80
C ILE A 90 -3.53 7.96 1.95
N ILE A 91 -3.28 6.70 1.60
CA ILE A 91 -3.17 5.58 2.54
C ILE A 91 -1.90 4.78 2.22
N THR A 92 -1.53 3.89 3.12
CA THR A 92 -0.43 2.95 2.96
C THR A 92 -0.92 1.50 2.82
N ASP A 93 -0.04 0.60 2.45
CA ASP A 93 -0.30 -0.85 2.49
C ASP A 93 -0.65 -1.34 3.89
N LEU A 94 -0.06 -0.75 4.94
CA LEU A 94 -0.39 -1.05 6.34
C LEU A 94 -1.83 -0.65 6.69
N ASP A 95 -2.33 0.49 6.22
CA ASP A 95 -3.71 0.91 6.45
C ASP A 95 -4.69 -0.12 5.85
N ILE A 96 -4.37 -0.64 4.66
CA ILE A 96 -5.15 -1.72 4.03
C ILE A 96 -5.06 -2.99 4.87
N PHE A 97 -3.85 -3.38 5.31
CA PHE A 97 -3.67 -4.54 6.17
C PHE A 97 -4.54 -4.45 7.43
N TYR A 98 -4.51 -3.33 8.15
CA TYR A 98 -5.35 -3.13 9.34
C TYR A 98 -6.84 -3.16 9.04
N LEU A 99 -7.29 -2.58 7.92
CA LEU A 99 -8.69 -2.63 7.53
C LEU A 99 -9.20 -4.06 7.37
N PHE A 100 -8.37 -4.95 6.79
CA PHE A 100 -8.74 -6.34 6.52
C PHE A 100 -8.48 -7.28 7.70
N ASN A 101 -7.64 -6.88 8.65
CA ASN A 101 -7.20 -7.70 9.79
C ASN A 101 -7.52 -7.07 11.15
N LYS A 102 -8.65 -6.37 11.26
CA LYS A 102 -9.06 -5.65 12.49
C LYS A 102 -9.14 -6.52 13.74
N LYS A 103 -9.38 -7.82 13.60
CA LYS A 103 -9.47 -8.77 14.71
C LYS A 103 -8.11 -9.36 15.12
N ASN A 104 -7.07 -9.14 14.32
CA ASN A 104 -5.75 -9.70 14.60
C ASN A 104 -5.00 -8.81 15.60
N ILE A 105 -4.31 -9.45 16.53
CA ILE A 105 -3.35 -8.78 17.41
C ILE A 105 -2.07 -8.54 16.61
N SER A 106 -1.59 -7.30 16.63
CA SER A 106 -0.35 -6.93 15.92
C SER A 106 0.74 -6.57 16.91
N ILE A 107 1.92 -7.16 16.75
CA ILE A 107 3.14 -6.82 17.50
C ILE A 107 4.08 -6.07 16.56
N THR A 108 4.34 -4.80 16.87
CA THR A 108 5.22 -3.96 16.07
C THR A 108 6.60 -3.88 16.71
N ILE A 109 7.64 -4.18 15.92
CA ILE A 109 9.03 -4.16 16.35
C ILE A 109 9.77 -3.04 15.62
N THR A 110 10.32 -2.10 16.37
CA THR A 110 11.13 -0.99 15.86
C THR A 110 12.54 -1.03 16.44
N GLY A 111 13.46 -0.34 15.79
CA GLY A 111 14.87 -0.25 16.24
C GLY A 111 15.83 -0.14 15.05
N THR A 112 17.07 0.24 15.32
CA THR A 112 18.14 0.31 14.31
C THR A 112 18.66 -1.08 13.97
N ASN A 113 18.89 -1.93 14.97
CA ASN A 113 19.43 -3.29 14.83
C ASN A 113 18.50 -4.33 15.49
N GLY A 114 18.65 -5.59 15.13
CA GLY A 114 18.00 -6.72 15.79
C GLY A 114 16.52 -6.94 15.47
N LYS A 115 15.86 -6.10 14.66
CA LYS A 115 14.43 -6.22 14.33
C LYS A 115 14.06 -7.62 13.83
N SER A 116 14.81 -8.14 12.86
CA SER A 116 14.54 -9.46 12.25
C SER A 116 14.70 -10.59 13.27
N THR A 117 15.71 -10.49 14.12
CA THR A 117 15.98 -11.48 15.18
C THR A 117 14.84 -11.51 16.20
N VAL A 118 14.45 -10.34 16.70
CA VAL A 118 13.33 -10.22 17.66
C VAL A 118 12.02 -10.70 17.05
N SER A 119 11.73 -10.33 15.79
CA SER A 119 10.54 -10.81 15.08
C SER A 119 10.52 -12.33 14.98
N LYS A 120 11.67 -12.94 14.65
CA LYS A 120 11.79 -14.40 14.55
C LYS A 120 11.59 -15.08 15.89
N LEU A 121 12.19 -14.57 16.98
CA LEU A 121 12.02 -15.10 18.34
C LEU A 121 10.56 -15.05 18.78
N ILE A 122 9.88 -13.91 18.60
CA ILE A 122 8.46 -13.77 18.93
C ILE A 122 7.61 -14.76 18.14
N PHE A 123 7.86 -14.87 16.82
CA PHE A 123 7.18 -15.84 15.97
C PHE A 123 7.34 -17.27 16.47
N ASP A 124 8.57 -17.68 16.80
CA ASP A 124 8.87 -19.03 17.27
C ASP A 124 8.21 -19.32 18.65
N ILE A 125 8.17 -18.34 19.56
CA ILE A 125 7.49 -18.47 20.85
C ILE A 125 5.98 -18.66 20.64
N ILE A 126 5.32 -17.77 19.87
CA ILE A 126 3.88 -17.84 19.66
C ILE A 126 3.50 -19.14 18.95
N LYS A 127 4.32 -19.58 17.97
CA LYS A 127 4.10 -20.84 17.27
C LYS A 127 4.23 -22.05 18.17
N LYS A 128 5.18 -22.07 19.14
CA LYS A 128 5.28 -23.13 20.17
C LYS A 128 4.02 -23.22 21.03
N GLU A 129 3.39 -22.09 21.34
CA GLU A 129 2.12 -22.03 22.09
C GLU A 129 0.92 -22.47 21.23
N LYS A 130 1.12 -23.03 20.05
CA LYS A 130 0.07 -23.46 19.09
C LYS A 130 -0.95 -22.38 18.76
N LYS A 131 -0.54 -21.11 18.80
CA LYS A 131 -1.37 -19.98 18.36
C LYS A 131 -1.10 -19.67 16.90
N ASP A 132 -2.15 -19.27 16.18
CA ASP A 132 -2.03 -18.81 14.78
C ASP A 132 -1.22 -17.51 14.70
N VAL A 133 -0.15 -17.52 13.87
CA VAL A 133 0.79 -16.40 13.68
C VAL A 133 0.96 -16.12 12.19
#